data_01c401f05bfe9db39bb7232d015e79b2
#
_entry.id   01c401f05bfe9db39bb7232d015e79b2
#
_cell.length_a   1.000
_cell.length_b   1.000
_cell.length_c   1.000
_cell.angle_alpha   90.00
_cell.angle_beta   90.00
_cell.angle_gamma   90.00
#
_symmetry.space_group_name_H-M   'P 1'
#
loop_
_entity.id
_entity.type
_entity.pdbx_description
1 polymer ?
#
loop_
_entity_poly.entity_id
_entity_poly.type
_entity_poly.pdbx_seq_one_letter_code
_entity_poly.pdbx_strand_id
1 'polypeptide(L)'
;MNMKRLFPSAGLFAAACMAAMALAAAPAQAQKRGGDVVVAQQAQPPSLDAQITFAQAARNINLHIYEGLFARNDKGETIPELAESYSAAPDSLSYEIKLRKGVKFHNMKEMKAADVKASLERYARYGGSAQNMSQVDHIDIVDDYTIKIVMKKPFQGFIEFLGSPRAPVAIYPAEEAAKAPNQINIIGTGPFQLVEYKPDSYVKLKRFDAYSANPNYKGRDGLGGHKTAYFDTVTFRFMPEAGARESALQTGEVQVLEAISPTAAKRLKRDSNIRIYEMMPWAFQTIFLNAGLPPTDNLKVRQAIQAALDDEEIMAISTDGLYRMTHGWQHPGTPYFAGDVGKNLYNQHNIELAKKLLKESGYKGEELTFIADNGFKNHNDTAVIATQQLQAIGLNVKLRIADWPTTLAAREKTTGWNLFPIMVGIEPYEGPNGVAVLFTGDQNWQHHKDAGLEAAMARLNSAPDQADRKAAFATIQQIVYEQVYAIKVGDIGVLEAARSNLKNFVPHRIPRMWDVWYE
;
A
#
# COMPACT_ATOMS: atom_id res chain seq x y z
N MET A 1 19.10 -59.77 -63.38
CA MET A 1 17.92 -59.31 -62.68
C MET A 1 18.33 -58.17 -61.79
N ASN A 2 18.16 -56.92 -62.26
CA ASN A 2 18.66 -55.67 -61.60
C ASN A 2 17.58 -55.06 -60.71
N MET A 3 17.87 -54.94 -59.43
CA MET A 3 17.05 -54.19 -58.49
C MET A 3 17.72 -52.85 -58.16
N LYS A 4 17.24 -51.78 -58.80
CA LYS A 4 17.64 -50.39 -58.46
C LYS A 4 16.88 -49.93 -57.24
N ARG A 5 17.59 -49.64 -56.13
CA ARG A 5 17.04 -48.94 -54.95
C ARG A 5 17.05 -47.42 -55.22
N LEU A 6 15.89 -46.83 -55.23
CA LEU A 6 15.69 -45.35 -55.15
C LEU A 6 15.86 -44.88 -53.72
N PHE A 7 16.78 -43.94 -53.48
CA PHE A 7 16.81 -43.12 -52.27
C PHE A 7 16.06 -41.81 -52.55
N PRO A 8 15.07 -41.40 -51.73
CA PRO A 8 14.52 -40.06 -51.87
C PRO A 8 15.35 -39.05 -51.10
N SER A 9 15.48 -37.90 -51.71
CA SER A 9 16.30 -36.75 -51.48
C SER A 9 16.24 -36.16 -50.07
N ALA A 10 17.38 -36.09 -49.36
CA ALA A 10 17.62 -35.39 -48.11
C ALA A 10 17.52 -33.84 -48.24
N GLY A 11 17.34 -33.31 -49.44
CA GLY A 11 17.30 -31.86 -49.69
C GLY A 11 16.00 -31.16 -49.35
N LEU A 12 14.86 -31.86 -49.36
CA LEU A 12 13.57 -31.25 -49.07
C LEU A 12 13.31 -31.06 -47.56
N PHE A 13 13.91 -31.89 -46.70
CA PHE A 13 13.75 -31.76 -45.24
C PHE A 13 14.60 -30.61 -44.68
N ALA A 14 15.75 -30.31 -45.23
CA ALA A 14 16.59 -29.18 -44.80
C ALA A 14 16.00 -27.83 -45.19
N ALA A 15 15.33 -27.71 -46.33
CA ALA A 15 14.63 -26.48 -46.74
C ALA A 15 13.37 -26.20 -45.92
N ALA A 16 12.62 -27.21 -45.47
CA ALA A 16 11.46 -27.07 -44.60
C ALA A 16 11.84 -26.65 -43.18
N CYS A 17 12.95 -27.14 -42.62
CA CYS A 17 13.45 -26.73 -41.30
C CYS A 17 14.01 -25.30 -41.30
N MET A 18 14.66 -24.83 -42.37
CA MET A 18 15.09 -23.44 -42.47
C MET A 18 13.93 -22.46 -42.66
N ALA A 19 12.88 -22.83 -43.40
CA ALA A 19 11.66 -22.02 -43.51
C ALA A 19 10.87 -21.95 -42.17
N ALA A 20 10.85 -23.01 -41.38
CA ALA A 20 10.21 -23.03 -40.06
C ALA A 20 10.97 -22.19 -39.01
N MET A 21 12.32 -22.10 -39.09
CA MET A 21 13.09 -21.22 -38.22
C MET A 21 13.00 -19.73 -38.61
N ALA A 22 12.73 -19.41 -39.86
CA ALA A 22 12.52 -18.02 -40.30
C ALA A 22 11.15 -17.45 -39.87
N LEU A 23 10.14 -18.30 -39.64
CA LEU A 23 8.82 -17.88 -39.14
C LEU A 23 8.76 -17.69 -37.61
N ALA A 24 9.76 -18.15 -36.86
CA ALA A 24 9.81 -18.00 -35.40
C ALA A 24 10.50 -16.71 -34.92
N ALA A 25 11.09 -15.93 -35.81
CA ALA A 25 11.57 -14.59 -35.50
C ALA A 25 10.48 -13.55 -35.76
N ALA A 26 9.40 -13.58 -34.97
CA ALA A 26 8.60 -12.38 -34.81
C ALA A 26 9.55 -11.28 -34.33
N PRO A 27 9.63 -10.10 -35.00
CA PRO A 27 10.49 -9.04 -34.52
C PRO A 27 10.06 -8.72 -33.10
N ALA A 28 10.96 -8.90 -32.13
CA ALA A 28 10.75 -8.33 -30.80
C ALA A 28 10.54 -6.83 -31.04
N GLN A 29 9.31 -6.36 -30.88
CA GLN A 29 8.98 -4.95 -31.04
C GLN A 29 9.93 -4.18 -30.12
N ALA A 30 10.90 -3.48 -30.71
CA ALA A 30 11.89 -2.73 -29.95
C ALA A 30 11.13 -1.72 -29.07
N GLN A 31 11.39 -1.78 -27.77
CA GLN A 31 10.81 -0.87 -26.80
C GLN A 31 11.16 0.56 -27.20
N LYS A 32 10.14 1.32 -27.61
CA LYS A 32 10.34 2.68 -28.14
C LYS A 32 10.68 3.64 -27.00
N ARG A 33 11.83 4.28 -27.08
CA ARG A 33 12.18 5.40 -26.21
C ARG A 33 11.63 6.71 -26.77
N GLY A 34 11.24 7.60 -25.87
CA GLY A 34 10.78 8.94 -26.22
C GLY A 34 9.30 9.17 -25.99
N GLY A 35 8.89 10.40 -26.18
CA GLY A 35 7.51 10.86 -26.02
C GLY A 35 7.17 11.30 -24.59
N ASP A 36 6.02 11.95 -24.51
CA ASP A 36 5.47 12.51 -23.27
C ASP A 36 4.27 11.70 -22.82
N VAL A 37 4.14 11.46 -21.52
CA VAL A 37 2.97 10.81 -20.91
C VAL A 37 2.36 11.70 -19.84
N VAL A 38 1.03 11.79 -19.82
CA VAL A 38 0.28 12.58 -18.85
C VAL A 38 -0.59 11.64 -18.00
N VAL A 39 -0.40 11.72 -16.69
CA VAL A 39 -1.18 11.05 -15.66
C VAL A 39 -2.13 12.06 -15.04
N ALA A 40 -3.43 11.86 -15.16
CA ALA A 40 -4.42 12.68 -14.46
C ALA A 40 -4.63 12.16 -13.05
N GLN A 41 -4.39 13.01 -12.08
CA GLN A 41 -4.45 12.73 -10.66
C GLN A 41 -5.51 13.62 -9.99
N GLN A 42 -6.26 13.05 -9.04
CA GLN A 42 -7.39 13.74 -8.41
C GLN A 42 -6.97 14.95 -7.56
N ALA A 43 -5.86 14.86 -6.87
CA ALA A 43 -5.39 15.88 -5.92
C ALA A 43 -3.94 16.26 -6.17
N GLN A 44 -3.59 17.50 -5.88
CA GLN A 44 -2.18 17.89 -5.83
C GLN A 44 -1.50 17.35 -4.58
N PRO A 45 -0.16 17.10 -4.63
CA PRO A 45 0.59 16.70 -3.45
C PRO A 45 0.67 17.86 -2.44
N PRO A 46 0.51 17.60 -1.14
CA PRO A 46 0.72 18.62 -0.12
C PRO A 46 2.19 19.03 -0.01
N SER A 47 3.10 18.15 -0.46
CA SER A 47 4.54 18.35 -0.49
C SER A 47 5.19 17.38 -1.46
N LEU A 48 6.31 17.78 -2.07
CA LEU A 48 7.24 16.89 -2.78
C LEU A 48 8.41 16.43 -1.90
N ASP A 49 8.44 16.81 -0.62
CA ASP A 49 9.36 16.26 0.38
C ASP A 49 8.83 14.89 0.81
N ALA A 50 9.41 13.82 0.25
CA ALA A 50 8.86 12.47 0.35
C ALA A 50 8.79 11.93 1.77
N GLN A 51 9.67 12.37 2.67
CA GLN A 51 9.75 11.84 4.03
C GLN A 51 8.62 12.31 4.95
N ILE A 52 7.96 13.44 4.66
CA ILE A 52 7.07 14.11 5.62
C ILE A 52 5.57 13.89 5.37
N THR A 53 5.19 13.12 4.36
CA THR A 53 3.78 12.97 3.97
C THR A 53 3.40 11.53 3.67
N PHE A 54 2.18 11.16 4.07
CA PHE A 54 1.54 9.88 3.71
C PHE A 54 0.59 10.02 2.50
N ALA A 55 0.45 11.22 1.94
CA ALA A 55 -0.54 11.48 0.90
C ALA A 55 -0.27 10.64 -0.36
N GLN A 56 -1.30 9.94 -0.85
CA GLN A 56 -1.23 9.15 -2.08
C GLN A 56 -0.79 10.01 -3.27
N ALA A 57 -1.34 11.24 -3.37
CA ALA A 57 -0.99 12.18 -4.41
C ALA A 57 0.51 12.55 -4.45
N ALA A 58 1.16 12.64 -3.29
CA ALA A 58 2.61 12.85 -3.21
C ALA A 58 3.37 11.58 -3.56
N ARG A 59 2.93 10.42 -3.08
CA ARG A 59 3.57 9.12 -3.33
C ARG A 59 3.59 8.77 -4.82
N ASN A 60 2.50 9.05 -5.55
CA ASN A 60 2.42 8.84 -7.00
C ASN A 60 3.57 9.52 -7.75
N ILE A 61 4.01 10.68 -7.28
CA ILE A 61 5.07 11.48 -7.89
C ILE A 61 6.44 11.12 -7.30
N ASN A 62 6.51 11.10 -5.97
CA ASN A 62 7.79 10.99 -5.24
C ASN A 62 8.53 9.69 -5.50
N LEU A 63 7.83 8.55 -5.72
CA LEU A 63 8.46 7.28 -6.03
C LEU A 63 9.05 7.20 -7.46
N HIS A 64 8.84 8.22 -8.30
CA HIS A 64 9.56 8.38 -9.57
C HIS A 64 10.88 9.17 -9.40
N ILE A 65 10.95 9.99 -8.34
CA ILE A 65 12.05 10.92 -8.06
C ILE A 65 13.04 10.32 -7.08
N TYR A 66 12.52 9.65 -6.03
CA TYR A 66 13.32 9.17 -4.90
C TYR A 66 13.29 7.66 -4.78
N GLU A 67 14.36 7.13 -4.22
CA GLU A 67 14.47 5.74 -3.81
C GLU A 67 14.88 5.64 -2.34
N GLY A 68 14.52 4.53 -1.72
CA GLY A 68 14.97 4.14 -0.37
C GLY A 68 16.08 3.09 -0.44
N LEU A 69 16.58 2.68 0.73
CA LEU A 69 17.54 1.57 0.81
C LEU A 69 16.90 0.26 0.35
N PHE A 70 15.63 0.09 0.61
CA PHE A 70 14.83 -1.09 0.27
C PHE A 70 13.53 -0.65 -0.42
N ALA A 71 12.93 -1.57 -1.15
CA ALA A 71 11.62 -1.41 -1.77
C ALA A 71 10.73 -2.64 -1.51
N ARG A 72 9.46 -2.58 -1.90
CA ARG A 72 8.52 -3.70 -1.88
C ARG A 72 8.38 -4.30 -3.28
N ASN A 73 8.53 -5.62 -3.36
CA ASN A 73 8.32 -6.36 -4.60
C ASN A 73 6.82 -6.66 -4.86
N ASP A 74 6.51 -7.30 -5.98
CA ASP A 74 5.13 -7.66 -6.34
C ASP A 74 4.45 -8.63 -5.36
N LYS A 75 5.24 -9.36 -4.55
CA LYS A 75 4.74 -10.26 -3.50
C LYS A 75 4.61 -9.59 -2.12
N GLY A 76 5.00 -8.33 -2.00
CA GLY A 76 5.03 -7.61 -0.72
C GLY A 76 6.27 -7.90 0.14
N GLU A 77 7.27 -8.58 -0.41
CA GLU A 77 8.54 -8.82 0.27
C GLU A 77 9.44 -7.60 0.18
N THR A 78 10.27 -7.39 1.19
CA THR A 78 11.29 -6.33 1.18
C THR A 78 12.50 -6.79 0.38
N ILE A 79 12.86 -6.01 -0.63
CA ILE A 79 14.02 -6.26 -1.49
C ILE A 79 15.00 -5.10 -1.45
N PRO A 80 16.31 -5.33 -1.62
CA PRO A 80 17.30 -4.26 -1.75
C PRO A 80 17.04 -3.36 -2.97
N GLU A 81 17.19 -2.03 -2.77
CA GLU A 81 17.05 -1.02 -3.84
C GLU A 81 18.34 -0.20 -3.98
N LEU A 82 18.60 0.78 -3.09
CA LEU A 82 19.88 1.47 -2.99
C LEU A 82 20.89 0.69 -2.14
N ALA A 83 20.43 -0.19 -1.26
CA ALA A 83 21.27 -1.20 -0.65
C ALA A 83 21.68 -2.26 -1.69
N GLU A 84 22.91 -2.74 -1.62
CA GLU A 84 23.38 -3.93 -2.32
C GLU A 84 23.01 -5.19 -1.54
N SER A 85 23.22 -5.14 -0.22
CA SER A 85 22.92 -6.21 0.71
C SER A 85 22.80 -5.69 2.14
N TYR A 86 22.32 -6.53 3.04
CA TYR A 86 22.35 -6.26 4.48
C TYR A 86 22.56 -7.55 5.27
N SER A 87 23.03 -7.39 6.52
CA SER A 87 23.05 -8.42 7.52
C SER A 87 22.52 -7.89 8.85
N ALA A 88 21.79 -8.71 9.59
CA ALA A 88 21.33 -8.41 10.93
C ALA A 88 22.15 -9.23 11.94
N ALA A 89 22.50 -8.63 13.08
CA ALA A 89 23.04 -9.38 14.21
C ALA A 89 21.99 -10.36 14.75
N PRO A 90 22.38 -11.52 15.30
CA PRO A 90 21.43 -12.53 15.79
C PRO A 90 20.44 -12.02 16.83
N ASP A 91 20.83 -11.02 17.61
CA ASP A 91 20.02 -10.36 18.63
C ASP A 91 19.16 -9.21 18.08
N SER A 92 19.27 -8.92 16.77
CA SER A 92 18.61 -7.80 16.08
C SER A 92 18.90 -6.42 16.70
N LEU A 93 20.03 -6.29 17.41
CA LEU A 93 20.49 -5.02 17.95
C LEU A 93 21.41 -4.25 17.00
N SER A 94 21.77 -4.80 15.85
CA SER A 94 22.43 -4.03 14.80
C SER A 94 22.17 -4.59 13.40
N TYR A 95 22.23 -3.69 12.42
CA TYR A 95 22.12 -3.98 11.01
C TYR A 95 23.29 -3.34 10.26
N GLU A 96 24.04 -4.15 9.51
CA GLU A 96 25.05 -3.65 8.58
C GLU A 96 24.44 -3.62 7.17
N ILE A 97 24.50 -2.48 6.51
CA ILE A 97 23.92 -2.27 5.18
C ILE A 97 25.02 -1.80 4.24
N LYS A 98 25.26 -2.57 3.19
CA LYS A 98 26.17 -2.23 2.09
C LYS A 98 25.39 -1.53 0.99
N LEU A 99 25.95 -0.44 0.48
CA LEU A 99 25.32 0.41 -0.52
C LEU A 99 25.81 0.04 -1.92
N ARG A 100 24.94 0.16 -2.91
CA ARG A 100 25.33 0.07 -4.32
C ARG A 100 26.28 1.22 -4.67
N LYS A 101 27.36 0.89 -5.38
CA LYS A 101 28.35 1.86 -5.87
C LYS A 101 27.90 2.50 -7.17
N GLY A 102 28.35 3.71 -7.44
CA GLY A 102 28.07 4.43 -8.68
C GLY A 102 26.66 4.96 -8.83
N VAL A 103 25.82 4.90 -7.78
CA VAL A 103 24.49 5.50 -7.78
C VAL A 103 24.62 7.01 -7.77
N LYS A 104 23.99 7.69 -8.72
CA LYS A 104 24.02 9.16 -8.83
C LYS A 104 22.69 9.77 -8.41
N PHE A 105 22.79 10.87 -7.70
CA PHE A 105 21.68 11.80 -7.52
C PHE A 105 21.44 12.63 -8.80
N HIS A 106 20.27 13.26 -8.91
CA HIS A 106 19.92 14.13 -10.04
C HIS A 106 20.87 15.32 -10.23
N ASN A 107 21.62 15.72 -9.20
CA ASN A 107 22.69 16.72 -9.28
C ASN A 107 24.06 16.15 -9.68
N MET A 108 24.11 14.88 -10.12
CA MET A 108 25.28 14.14 -10.57
C MET A 108 26.28 13.74 -9.47
N LYS A 109 26.05 14.11 -8.18
CA LYS A 109 26.83 13.57 -7.06
C LYS A 109 26.60 12.08 -6.91
N GLU A 110 27.64 11.35 -6.57
CA GLU A 110 27.52 9.93 -6.20
C GLU A 110 27.05 9.80 -4.76
N MET A 111 26.06 8.93 -4.54
CA MET A 111 25.52 8.60 -3.22
C MET A 111 26.57 7.87 -2.39
N LYS A 112 26.75 8.31 -1.15
CA LYS A 112 27.66 7.73 -0.16
C LYS A 112 26.96 7.44 1.17
N ALA A 113 27.64 6.73 2.07
CA ALA A 113 27.17 6.42 3.41
C ALA A 113 26.78 7.67 4.22
N ALA A 114 27.48 8.80 4.00
CA ALA A 114 27.15 10.07 4.64
C ALA A 114 25.76 10.60 4.24
N ASP A 115 25.36 10.45 2.97
CA ASP A 115 24.04 10.86 2.48
C ASP A 115 22.94 10.00 3.10
N VAL A 116 23.18 8.71 3.20
CA VAL A 116 22.25 7.74 3.82
C VAL A 116 22.08 8.06 5.30
N LYS A 117 23.18 8.21 6.05
CA LYS A 117 23.12 8.59 7.47
C LYS A 117 22.33 9.86 7.69
N ALA A 118 22.65 10.93 6.96
CA ALA A 118 21.96 12.21 7.06
C ALA A 118 20.45 12.08 6.76
N SER A 119 20.08 11.27 5.76
CA SER A 119 18.69 11.02 5.39
C SER A 119 17.91 10.26 6.47
N LEU A 120 18.51 9.23 7.07
CA LEU A 120 17.91 8.47 8.16
C LEU A 120 17.75 9.34 9.43
N GLU A 121 18.75 10.14 9.77
CA GLU A 121 18.69 11.08 10.90
C GLU A 121 17.63 12.17 10.67
N ARG A 122 17.49 12.64 9.42
CA ARG A 122 16.41 13.57 9.06
C ARG A 122 15.05 12.90 9.20
N TYR A 123 14.92 11.65 8.73
CA TYR A 123 13.66 10.91 8.87
C TYR A 123 13.28 10.70 10.34
N ALA A 124 14.25 10.45 11.22
CA ALA A 124 14.02 10.35 12.67
C ALA A 124 13.45 11.65 13.27
N ARG A 125 13.76 12.80 12.69
CA ARG A 125 13.27 14.12 13.17
C ARG A 125 11.92 14.52 12.56
N TYR A 126 11.69 14.23 11.28
CA TYR A 126 10.60 14.81 10.51
C TYR A 126 9.77 13.78 9.74
N GLY A 127 10.20 12.52 9.68
CA GLY A 127 9.53 11.48 8.90
C GLY A 127 8.13 11.20 9.36
N GLY A 128 7.23 10.87 8.43
CA GLY A 128 5.85 10.53 8.74
C GLY A 128 5.71 9.35 9.73
N SER A 129 6.68 8.43 9.74
CA SER A 129 6.76 7.30 10.70
C SER A 129 8.02 7.38 11.57
N ALA A 130 8.42 8.58 11.99
CA ALA A 130 9.63 8.84 12.78
C ALA A 130 9.69 8.02 14.08
N GLN A 131 8.53 7.65 14.65
CA GLN A 131 8.45 6.80 15.85
C GLN A 131 9.16 5.44 15.66
N ASN A 132 9.22 4.89 14.43
CA ASN A 132 9.95 3.66 14.15
C ASN A 132 11.48 3.86 14.24
N MET A 133 11.94 5.08 13.99
CA MET A 133 13.36 5.44 14.17
C MET A 133 13.75 5.69 15.62
N SER A 134 12.80 5.84 16.54
CA SER A 134 13.07 6.04 17.97
C SER A 134 13.81 4.86 18.62
N GLN A 135 13.72 3.68 18.01
CA GLN A 135 14.44 2.48 18.42
C GLN A 135 15.91 2.47 17.96
N VAL A 136 16.29 3.34 17.03
CA VAL A 136 17.71 3.51 16.63
C VAL A 136 18.45 4.25 17.72
N ASP A 137 19.58 3.73 18.15
CA ASP A 137 20.49 4.39 19.07
C ASP A 137 21.39 5.37 18.31
N HIS A 138 22.17 4.83 17.38
CA HIS A 138 23.03 5.61 16.50
C HIS A 138 23.30 4.92 15.16
N ILE A 139 23.88 5.66 14.23
CA ILE A 139 24.27 5.17 12.90
C ILE A 139 25.75 5.48 12.69
N ASP A 140 26.55 4.42 12.50
CA ASP A 140 27.97 4.53 12.17
C ASP A 140 28.19 4.49 10.67
N ILE A 141 29.15 5.27 10.19
CA ILE A 141 29.73 5.12 8.86
C ILE A 141 30.95 4.23 9.00
N VAL A 142 30.88 3.01 8.45
CA VAL A 142 31.99 2.07 8.46
C VAL A 142 33.01 2.42 7.37
N ASP A 143 32.50 2.71 6.18
CA ASP A 143 33.23 3.24 5.02
C ASP A 143 32.28 4.02 4.11
N ASP A 144 32.78 4.49 2.94
CA ASP A 144 31.99 5.27 1.96
C ASP A 144 30.69 4.58 1.50
N TYR A 145 30.60 3.24 1.60
CA TYR A 145 29.48 2.43 1.08
C TYR A 145 28.93 1.46 2.11
N THR A 146 29.29 1.61 3.39
CA THR A 146 28.81 0.75 4.44
C THR A 146 28.39 1.57 5.66
N ILE A 147 27.15 1.37 6.10
CA ILE A 147 26.63 1.90 7.37
C ILE A 147 26.30 0.76 8.32
N LYS A 148 26.45 1.03 9.61
CA LYS A 148 25.96 0.17 10.69
C LYS A 148 24.94 0.94 11.51
N ILE A 149 23.74 0.38 11.62
CA ILE A 149 22.65 0.93 12.43
C ILE A 149 22.59 0.13 13.73
N VAL A 150 22.73 0.80 14.87
CA VAL A 150 22.66 0.21 16.20
C VAL A 150 21.31 0.53 16.82
N MET A 151 20.65 -0.47 17.40
CA MET A 151 19.31 -0.39 17.97
C MET A 151 19.35 -0.38 19.49
N LYS A 152 18.47 0.40 20.14
CA LYS A 152 18.26 0.39 21.61
C LYS A 152 17.57 -0.88 22.08
N LYS A 153 16.70 -1.44 21.25
CA LYS A 153 15.94 -2.67 21.49
C LYS A 153 15.79 -3.43 20.19
N PRO A 154 15.64 -4.76 20.21
CA PRO A 154 15.36 -5.54 19.01
C PRO A 154 14.14 -5.02 18.27
N PHE A 155 14.25 -4.85 16.95
CA PHE A 155 13.14 -4.49 16.08
C PHE A 155 13.24 -5.23 14.75
N GLN A 156 12.75 -6.45 14.71
CA GLN A 156 12.79 -7.33 13.52
C GLN A 156 12.10 -6.75 12.28
N GLY A 157 11.10 -5.89 12.48
CA GLY A 157 10.42 -5.17 11.40
C GLY A 157 11.19 -3.99 10.81
N PHE A 158 12.44 -3.73 11.24
CA PHE A 158 13.16 -2.52 10.86
C PHE A 158 13.47 -2.45 9.36
N ILE A 159 13.95 -3.54 8.77
CA ILE A 159 14.21 -3.60 7.32
C ILE A 159 12.91 -3.49 6.52
N GLU A 160 11.84 -4.11 6.99
CA GLU A 160 10.51 -3.96 6.39
C GLU A 160 10.03 -2.51 6.45
N PHE A 161 10.22 -1.84 7.56
CA PHE A 161 9.92 -0.41 7.71
C PHE A 161 10.72 0.44 6.71
N LEU A 162 12.02 0.20 6.56
CA LEU A 162 12.87 0.93 5.60
C LEU A 162 12.41 0.75 4.13
N GLY A 163 11.71 -0.35 3.82
CA GLY A 163 11.14 -0.62 2.49
C GLY A 163 9.68 -0.18 2.33
N SER A 164 9.08 0.49 3.31
CA SER A 164 7.67 0.92 3.23
C SER A 164 7.49 2.05 2.21
N PRO A 165 6.57 1.90 1.24
CA PRO A 165 6.29 2.96 0.27
C PRO A 165 5.35 4.04 0.82
N ARG A 166 4.66 3.79 1.94
CA ARG A 166 3.63 4.70 2.47
C ARG A 166 4.21 6.00 3.01
N ALA A 167 5.29 5.88 3.78
CA ALA A 167 6.07 7.02 4.25
C ALA A 167 7.54 6.72 3.94
N PRO A 168 7.95 6.88 2.68
CA PRO A 168 9.22 6.35 2.21
C PRO A 168 10.39 7.01 2.94
N VAL A 169 11.32 6.18 3.39
CA VAL A 169 12.61 6.62 3.92
C VAL A 169 13.50 6.95 2.72
N ALA A 170 13.16 8.04 2.03
CA ALA A 170 13.85 8.50 0.84
C ALA A 170 15.28 8.96 1.16
N ILE A 171 16.24 8.63 0.29
CA ILE A 171 17.62 9.05 0.44
C ILE A 171 17.86 10.36 -0.34
N TYR A 172 18.37 11.36 0.36
CA TYR A 172 18.70 12.69 -0.15
C TYR A 172 20.22 12.90 -0.12
N PRO A 173 20.76 13.83 -0.94
CA PRO A 173 22.10 14.38 -0.68
C PRO A 173 22.19 14.92 0.75
N ALA A 174 23.33 14.76 1.42
CA ALA A 174 23.49 15.14 2.83
C ALA A 174 23.17 16.64 3.07
N GLU A 175 23.52 17.52 2.13
CA GLU A 175 23.21 18.94 2.18
C GLU A 175 21.71 19.23 2.09
N GLU A 176 20.94 18.39 1.40
CA GLU A 176 19.48 18.51 1.36
C GLU A 176 18.86 17.92 2.63
N ALA A 177 19.37 16.79 3.11
CA ALA A 177 18.93 16.16 4.35
C ALA A 177 19.15 17.05 5.59
N ALA A 178 20.06 17.98 5.56
CA ALA A 178 20.28 18.97 6.63
C ALA A 178 19.17 20.03 6.73
N LYS A 179 18.35 20.20 5.70
CA LYS A 179 17.32 21.24 5.63
C LYS A 179 16.04 20.86 6.36
N ALA A 180 15.30 21.89 6.78
CA ALA A 180 13.97 21.71 7.39
C ALA A 180 12.93 21.17 6.38
N PRO A 181 11.77 20.66 6.83
CA PRO A 181 10.67 20.27 5.98
C PRO A 181 10.28 21.30 4.94
N ASN A 182 10.03 20.87 3.71
CA ASN A 182 9.68 21.72 2.57
C ASN A 182 10.74 22.76 2.13
N GLN A 183 11.97 22.71 2.66
CA GLN A 183 13.08 23.58 2.25
C GLN A 183 14.12 22.86 1.39
N ILE A 184 13.93 21.58 1.14
CA ILE A 184 14.84 20.79 0.31
C ILE A 184 14.66 21.13 -1.17
N ASN A 185 15.74 21.05 -1.94
CA ASN A 185 15.61 20.89 -3.38
C ASN A 185 15.17 19.46 -3.69
N ILE A 186 14.37 19.30 -4.72
CA ILE A 186 13.79 18.00 -5.09
C ILE A 186 14.84 17.23 -5.91
N ILE A 187 15.79 16.62 -5.20
CA ILE A 187 16.93 15.87 -5.73
C ILE A 187 16.90 14.46 -5.15
N GLY A 188 16.63 13.46 -5.97
CA GLY A 188 16.65 12.05 -5.63
C GLY A 188 17.60 11.25 -6.50
N THR A 189 17.46 9.91 -6.44
CA THR A 189 18.23 8.95 -7.24
C THR A 189 17.37 8.25 -8.29
N GLY A 190 16.06 8.51 -8.32
CA GLY A 190 15.08 7.79 -9.13
C GLY A 190 15.22 8.01 -10.65
N PRO A 191 14.47 7.21 -11.45
CA PRO A 191 14.57 7.23 -12.92
C PRO A 191 14.07 8.52 -13.59
N PHE A 192 13.35 9.36 -12.85
CA PHE A 192 12.87 10.67 -13.33
C PHE A 192 13.26 11.77 -12.34
N GLN A 193 13.51 12.97 -12.86
CA GLN A 193 13.89 14.15 -12.09
C GLN A 193 12.89 15.28 -12.32
N LEU A 194 12.70 16.14 -11.31
CA LEU A 194 11.79 17.27 -11.38
C LEU A 194 12.25 18.29 -12.43
N VAL A 195 11.33 18.72 -13.27
CA VAL A 195 11.49 19.87 -14.18
C VAL A 195 10.78 21.08 -13.61
N GLU A 196 9.49 20.91 -13.24
CA GLU A 196 8.65 22.00 -12.80
C GLU A 196 7.53 21.48 -11.88
N TYR A 197 7.21 22.25 -10.87
CA TYR A 197 5.99 22.13 -10.09
C TYR A 197 5.18 23.43 -10.20
N LYS A 198 4.01 23.33 -10.82
CA LYS A 198 3.07 24.44 -10.89
C LYS A 198 1.89 24.12 -9.99
N PRO A 199 1.76 24.74 -8.80
CA PRO A 199 0.65 24.52 -7.89
C PRO A 199 -0.70 24.63 -8.60
N ASP A 200 -1.67 23.84 -8.17
CA ASP A 200 -3.02 23.72 -8.71
C ASP A 200 -3.11 23.29 -10.20
N SER A 201 -2.00 22.92 -10.82
CA SER A 201 -1.94 22.55 -12.23
C SER A 201 -1.24 21.22 -12.47
N TYR A 202 0.07 21.13 -12.26
CA TYR A 202 0.82 19.89 -12.53
C TYR A 202 2.20 19.82 -11.85
N VAL A 203 2.75 18.62 -11.83
CA VAL A 203 4.19 18.36 -11.67
C VAL A 203 4.70 17.70 -12.95
N LYS A 204 5.75 18.27 -13.53
CA LYS A 204 6.44 17.74 -14.71
C LYS A 204 7.80 17.16 -14.33
N LEU A 205 8.02 15.92 -14.71
CA LEU A 205 9.27 15.19 -14.56
C LEU A 205 9.88 14.94 -15.93
N LYS A 206 11.20 14.81 -16.00
CA LYS A 206 11.92 14.32 -17.19
C LYS A 206 12.75 13.09 -16.84
N ARG A 207 13.05 12.26 -17.83
CA ARG A 207 13.97 11.14 -17.68
C ARG A 207 15.31 11.61 -17.12
N PHE A 208 15.86 10.84 -16.22
CA PHE A 208 17.23 11.00 -15.74
C PHE A 208 18.13 10.02 -16.48
N ASP A 209 18.86 10.49 -17.51
CA ASP A 209 19.64 9.63 -18.39
C ASP A 209 20.84 8.98 -17.67
N ALA A 210 21.31 9.57 -16.55
CA ALA A 210 22.36 8.98 -15.71
C ALA A 210 21.81 8.09 -14.59
N TYR A 211 20.55 7.67 -14.65
CA TYR A 211 19.93 6.78 -13.67
C TYR A 211 20.71 5.46 -13.57
N SER A 212 21.00 5.06 -12.33
CA SER A 212 21.75 3.84 -12.02
C SER A 212 20.77 2.70 -11.70
N ALA A 213 20.19 2.09 -12.74
CA ALA A 213 19.28 0.94 -12.57
C ALA A 213 19.96 -0.20 -11.78
N ASN A 214 19.18 -0.93 -10.96
CA ASN A 214 19.74 -2.01 -10.16
C ASN A 214 20.07 -3.23 -11.04
N PRO A 215 21.36 -3.59 -11.21
CA PRO A 215 21.78 -4.65 -12.12
C PRO A 215 21.45 -6.06 -11.61
N ASN A 216 21.08 -6.21 -10.34
CA ASN A 216 20.75 -7.51 -9.75
C ASN A 216 19.38 -8.03 -10.18
N TYR A 217 18.59 -7.20 -10.87
CA TYR A 217 17.25 -7.52 -11.38
C TYR A 217 17.21 -7.43 -12.91
N LYS A 218 16.40 -8.29 -13.54
CA LYS A 218 16.18 -8.27 -15.00
C LYS A 218 15.08 -7.31 -15.45
N GLY A 219 14.26 -6.83 -14.54
CA GLY A 219 13.14 -5.91 -14.78
C GLY A 219 12.59 -5.39 -13.46
N ARG A 220 11.52 -4.60 -13.53
CA ARG A 220 10.83 -4.13 -12.33
C ARG A 220 10.29 -5.30 -11.51
N ASP A 221 10.30 -5.14 -10.19
CA ASP A 221 9.67 -6.05 -9.25
C ASP A 221 8.99 -5.22 -8.16
N GLY A 222 7.66 -5.14 -8.21
CA GLY A 222 6.89 -4.24 -7.37
C GLY A 222 7.26 -2.77 -7.57
N LEU A 223 7.70 -2.11 -6.51
CA LEU A 223 8.18 -0.73 -6.53
C LEU A 223 9.71 -0.63 -6.67
N GLY A 224 10.41 -1.77 -6.64
CA GLY A 224 11.84 -1.89 -6.84
C GLY A 224 12.22 -2.60 -8.13
N GLY A 225 13.43 -3.19 -8.13
CA GLY A 225 13.98 -3.94 -9.25
C GLY A 225 14.74 -3.07 -10.25
N HIS A 226 14.90 -3.58 -11.47
CA HIS A 226 15.54 -2.83 -12.56
C HIS A 226 14.48 -1.93 -13.22
N LYS A 227 14.59 -0.63 -13.00
CA LYS A 227 13.66 0.37 -13.56
C LYS A 227 14.24 0.99 -14.82
N THR A 228 13.41 1.14 -15.85
CA THR A 228 13.80 1.79 -17.11
C THR A 228 12.83 2.93 -17.43
N ALA A 229 13.34 4.14 -17.55
CA ALA A 229 12.57 5.29 -18.02
C ALA A 229 12.57 5.34 -19.55
N TYR A 230 11.44 5.01 -20.18
CA TYR A 230 11.30 5.09 -21.65
C TYR A 230 10.83 6.46 -22.11
N PHE A 231 9.91 7.11 -21.37
CA PHE A 231 9.40 8.44 -21.72
C PHE A 231 10.44 9.54 -21.53
N ASP A 232 10.38 10.57 -22.37
CA ASP A 232 11.18 11.78 -22.19
C ASP A 232 10.66 12.59 -21.00
N THR A 233 9.31 12.72 -20.89
CA THR A 233 8.66 13.39 -19.76
C THR A 233 7.46 12.62 -19.23
N VAL A 234 7.20 12.79 -17.92
CA VAL A 234 6.00 12.34 -17.22
C VAL A 234 5.39 13.56 -16.54
N THR A 235 4.14 13.88 -16.86
CA THR A 235 3.40 14.99 -16.25
C THR A 235 2.26 14.46 -15.41
N PHE A 236 2.26 14.78 -14.12
CA PHE A 236 1.14 14.53 -13.21
C PHE A 236 0.25 15.76 -13.18
N ARG A 237 -0.88 15.72 -13.88
CA ARG A 237 -1.83 16.82 -13.98
C ARG A 237 -2.91 16.70 -12.91
N PHE A 238 -3.18 17.78 -12.19
CA PHE A 238 -4.20 17.79 -11.15
C PHE A 238 -5.55 18.15 -11.73
N MET A 239 -6.47 17.21 -11.65
CA MET A 239 -7.81 17.32 -12.21
C MET A 239 -8.83 16.80 -11.19
N PRO A 240 -9.34 17.64 -10.26
CA PRO A 240 -10.24 17.19 -9.19
C PRO A 240 -11.56 16.60 -9.72
N GLU A 241 -12.09 17.17 -10.80
CA GLU A 241 -13.38 16.78 -11.37
C GLU A 241 -13.31 15.44 -12.13
N ALA A 242 -14.10 14.45 -11.70
CA ALA A 242 -14.06 13.10 -12.26
C ALA A 242 -14.45 13.07 -13.74
N GLY A 243 -15.54 13.79 -14.11
CA GLY A 243 -16.00 13.84 -15.50
C GLY A 243 -15.00 14.47 -16.45
N ALA A 244 -14.27 15.51 -15.99
CA ALA A 244 -13.20 16.13 -16.77
C ALA A 244 -12.02 15.16 -16.99
N ARG A 245 -11.62 14.40 -15.94
CA ARG A 245 -10.58 13.37 -16.09
C ARG A 245 -10.97 12.30 -17.10
N GLU A 246 -12.21 11.80 -17.01
CA GLU A 246 -12.72 10.76 -17.90
C GLU A 246 -12.76 11.25 -19.37
N SER A 247 -13.24 12.46 -19.61
CA SER A 247 -13.26 13.07 -20.94
C SER A 247 -11.84 13.25 -21.50
N ALA A 248 -10.90 13.72 -20.69
CA ALA A 248 -9.50 13.90 -21.09
C ALA A 248 -8.82 12.56 -21.47
N LEU A 249 -9.16 11.43 -20.78
CA LEU A 249 -8.69 10.11 -21.17
C LEU A 249 -9.29 9.67 -22.52
N GLN A 250 -10.59 9.87 -22.73
CA GLN A 250 -11.27 9.48 -23.97
C GLN A 250 -10.74 10.25 -25.17
N THR A 251 -10.47 11.55 -25.02
CA THR A 251 -9.88 12.38 -26.09
C THR A 251 -8.39 12.13 -26.31
N GLY A 252 -7.70 11.46 -25.35
CA GLY A 252 -6.26 11.23 -25.39
C GLY A 252 -5.42 12.41 -24.88
N GLU A 253 -6.03 13.42 -24.27
CA GLU A 253 -5.34 14.53 -23.62
C GLU A 253 -4.51 14.04 -22.42
N VAL A 254 -4.99 13.02 -21.72
CA VAL A 254 -4.25 12.27 -20.71
C VAL A 254 -4.20 10.79 -21.06
N GLN A 255 -3.18 10.08 -20.58
CA GLN A 255 -2.97 8.68 -20.92
C GLN A 255 -3.30 7.74 -19.79
N VAL A 256 -3.30 8.22 -18.55
CA VAL A 256 -3.59 7.42 -17.34
C VAL A 256 -4.52 8.21 -16.43
N LEU A 257 -5.52 7.56 -15.87
CA LEU A 257 -6.34 8.06 -14.77
C LEU A 257 -6.08 7.26 -13.51
N GLU A 258 -5.70 7.95 -12.45
CA GLU A 258 -5.76 7.46 -11.08
C GLU A 258 -7.22 7.41 -10.62
N ALA A 259 -7.62 6.34 -9.98
CA ALA A 259 -8.91 6.17 -9.30
C ALA A 259 -10.16 6.59 -10.12
N ILE A 260 -10.85 5.61 -10.66
CA ILE A 260 -12.16 5.79 -11.32
C ILE A 260 -13.25 5.02 -10.57
N SER A 261 -14.50 5.52 -10.65
CA SER A 261 -15.62 4.79 -10.05
C SER A 261 -15.95 3.51 -10.82
N PRO A 262 -16.55 2.49 -10.17
CA PRO A 262 -17.03 1.29 -10.86
C PRO A 262 -18.01 1.60 -12.00
N THR A 263 -18.86 2.63 -11.85
CA THR A 263 -19.79 3.09 -12.90
C THR A 263 -19.05 3.67 -14.09
N ALA A 264 -18.03 4.51 -13.85
CA ALA A 264 -17.19 5.04 -14.92
C ALA A 264 -16.42 3.93 -15.64
N ALA A 265 -15.87 2.97 -14.90
CA ALA A 265 -15.16 1.81 -15.45
C ALA A 265 -16.05 1.00 -16.40
N LYS A 266 -17.32 0.72 -16.02
CA LYS A 266 -18.29 0.03 -16.88
C LYS A 266 -18.53 0.78 -18.20
N ARG A 267 -18.55 2.11 -18.17
CA ARG A 267 -18.71 2.96 -19.36
C ARG A 267 -17.44 3.00 -20.21
N LEU A 268 -16.30 3.26 -19.60
CA LEU A 268 -14.99 3.38 -20.28
C LEU A 268 -14.54 2.05 -20.90
N LYS A 269 -14.91 0.91 -20.31
CA LYS A 269 -14.58 -0.43 -20.85
C LYS A 269 -15.16 -0.68 -22.26
N ARG A 270 -16.14 0.11 -22.71
CA ARG A 270 -16.70 0.01 -24.06
C ARG A 270 -15.81 0.66 -25.13
N ASP A 271 -14.87 1.51 -24.74
CA ASP A 271 -13.88 2.10 -25.65
C ASP A 271 -12.66 1.19 -25.77
N SER A 272 -12.42 0.63 -26.96
CA SER A 272 -11.28 -0.27 -27.24
C SER A 272 -9.92 0.39 -27.05
N ASN A 273 -9.87 1.74 -27.05
CA ASN A 273 -8.66 2.52 -26.78
C ASN A 273 -8.35 2.67 -25.29
N ILE A 274 -9.18 2.13 -24.39
CA ILE A 274 -9.03 2.24 -22.95
C ILE A 274 -8.97 0.85 -22.34
N ARG A 275 -8.05 0.67 -21.39
CA ARG A 275 -7.95 -0.50 -20.52
C ARG A 275 -8.24 -0.10 -19.09
N ILE A 276 -9.01 -0.94 -18.40
CA ILE A 276 -9.31 -0.79 -16.97
C ILE A 276 -8.42 -1.77 -16.21
N TYR A 277 -7.84 -1.29 -15.14
CA TYR A 277 -7.00 -2.05 -14.22
C TYR A 277 -7.65 -2.06 -12.84
N GLU A 278 -7.75 -3.24 -12.26
CA GLU A 278 -8.25 -3.43 -10.90
C GLU A 278 -7.09 -3.75 -9.98
N MET A 279 -6.96 -3.00 -8.89
CA MET A 279 -6.04 -3.29 -7.80
C MET A 279 -6.86 -3.75 -6.59
N MET A 280 -6.79 -5.05 -6.32
CA MET A 280 -7.46 -5.71 -5.20
C MET A 280 -6.45 -6.60 -4.47
N PRO A 281 -6.24 -6.43 -3.19
CA PRO A 281 -6.86 -5.47 -2.27
C PRO A 281 -6.16 -4.10 -2.31
N TRP A 282 -6.93 -3.05 -2.02
CA TRP A 282 -6.40 -1.71 -1.80
C TRP A 282 -6.36 -1.34 -0.31
N ALA A 283 -7.46 -1.61 0.39
CA ALA A 283 -7.64 -1.30 1.80
C ALA A 283 -8.61 -2.29 2.45
N PHE A 284 -8.77 -2.22 3.77
CA PHE A 284 -9.84 -2.90 4.51
C PHE A 284 -10.96 -1.92 4.85
N GLN A 285 -12.20 -2.32 4.66
CA GLN A 285 -13.35 -1.69 5.34
C GLN A 285 -13.49 -2.32 6.72
N THR A 286 -13.62 -1.48 7.74
CA THR A 286 -13.69 -1.92 9.14
C THR A 286 -14.72 -1.11 9.91
N ILE A 287 -15.17 -1.66 11.05
CA ILE A 287 -15.90 -0.95 12.10
C ILE A 287 -15.15 -1.16 13.39
N PHE A 288 -14.56 -0.10 13.96
CA PHE A 288 -13.94 -0.13 15.28
C PHE A 288 -14.97 0.03 16.39
N LEU A 289 -14.75 -0.66 17.50
CA LEU A 289 -15.60 -0.62 18.69
C LEU A 289 -14.83 -0.01 19.85
N ASN A 290 -15.40 1.00 20.49
CA ASN A 290 -14.86 1.57 21.73
C ASN A 290 -15.15 0.61 22.89
N ALA A 291 -14.17 -0.21 23.25
CA ALA A 291 -14.31 -1.22 24.30
C ALA A 291 -14.10 -0.64 25.71
N GLY A 292 -13.80 0.65 25.83
CA GLY A 292 -13.71 1.35 27.12
C GLY A 292 -14.98 2.06 27.54
N LEU A 293 -16.05 2.05 26.71
CA LEU A 293 -17.28 2.80 26.95
C LEU A 293 -18.52 1.89 26.94
N PRO A 294 -19.43 1.96 27.96
CA PRO A 294 -20.73 1.29 27.90
C PRO A 294 -21.57 1.73 26.69
N PRO A 295 -22.38 0.82 26.10
CA PRO A 295 -22.48 -0.61 26.43
C PRO A 295 -21.47 -1.50 25.69
N THR A 296 -20.55 -0.94 24.88
CA THR A 296 -19.54 -1.69 24.13
C THR A 296 -18.33 -2.12 24.96
N ASP A 297 -18.24 -1.75 26.25
CA ASP A 297 -17.33 -2.35 27.22
C ASP A 297 -17.69 -3.82 27.55
N ASN A 298 -18.96 -4.18 27.37
CA ASN A 298 -19.45 -5.55 27.55
C ASN A 298 -19.13 -6.41 26.32
N LEU A 299 -18.31 -7.45 26.52
CA LEU A 299 -17.89 -8.35 25.43
C LEU A 299 -19.08 -9.00 24.70
N LYS A 300 -20.14 -9.41 25.42
CA LYS A 300 -21.30 -10.04 24.77
C LYS A 300 -22.08 -9.08 23.89
N VAL A 301 -22.11 -7.77 24.22
CA VAL A 301 -22.67 -6.74 23.33
C VAL A 301 -21.83 -6.63 22.05
N ARG A 302 -20.49 -6.62 22.16
CA ARG A 302 -19.62 -6.59 20.99
C ARG A 302 -19.76 -7.84 20.12
N GLN A 303 -19.84 -9.01 20.75
CA GLN A 303 -20.07 -10.28 20.04
C GLN A 303 -21.46 -10.34 19.38
N ALA A 304 -22.49 -9.75 20.00
CA ALA A 304 -23.81 -9.61 19.39
C ALA A 304 -23.78 -8.73 18.15
N ILE A 305 -23.03 -7.62 18.19
CA ILE A 305 -22.81 -6.72 17.05
C ILE A 305 -22.12 -7.49 15.92
N GLN A 306 -21.02 -8.20 16.19
CA GLN A 306 -20.28 -8.99 15.19
C GLN A 306 -21.15 -10.07 14.55
N ALA A 307 -21.95 -10.77 15.35
CA ALA A 307 -22.81 -11.87 14.86
C ALA A 307 -23.99 -11.36 14.02
N ALA A 308 -24.44 -10.12 14.22
CA ALA A 308 -25.61 -9.56 13.55
C ALA A 308 -25.33 -9.06 12.14
N LEU A 309 -24.10 -8.60 11.87
CA LEU A 309 -23.80 -7.93 10.61
C LEU A 309 -23.78 -8.89 9.44
N ASP A 310 -24.36 -8.45 8.32
CA ASP A 310 -24.16 -8.96 6.98
C ASP A 310 -23.07 -8.11 6.31
N ASP A 311 -21.83 -8.56 6.47
CA ASP A 311 -20.68 -7.84 5.95
C ASP A 311 -20.69 -7.81 4.41
N GLU A 312 -21.30 -8.82 3.74
CA GLU A 312 -21.39 -8.87 2.30
C GLU A 312 -22.35 -7.82 1.75
N GLU A 313 -23.53 -7.63 2.37
CA GLU A 313 -24.46 -6.55 2.01
C GLU A 313 -23.80 -5.18 2.21
N ILE A 314 -23.11 -4.98 3.33
CA ILE A 314 -22.39 -3.74 3.61
C ILE A 314 -21.36 -3.47 2.51
N MET A 315 -20.53 -4.47 2.16
CA MET A 315 -19.50 -4.30 1.14
C MET A 315 -20.09 -4.06 -0.26
N ALA A 316 -21.13 -4.80 -0.63
CA ALA A 316 -21.77 -4.67 -1.95
C ALA A 316 -22.27 -3.25 -2.22
N ILE A 317 -22.87 -2.61 -1.21
CA ILE A 317 -23.45 -1.27 -1.33
C ILE A 317 -22.38 -0.20 -1.14
N SER A 318 -21.56 -0.28 -0.09
CA SER A 318 -20.58 0.77 0.25
C SER A 318 -19.45 0.92 -0.76
N THR A 319 -19.17 -0.14 -1.56
CA THR A 319 -18.09 -0.16 -2.57
C THR A 319 -18.60 -0.21 -4.01
N ASP A 320 -19.91 -0.09 -4.25
CA ASP A 320 -20.53 -0.28 -5.57
C ASP A 320 -20.14 -1.63 -6.23
N GLY A 321 -19.96 -2.67 -5.40
CA GLY A 321 -19.58 -4.02 -5.81
C GLY A 321 -18.09 -4.25 -6.09
N LEU A 322 -17.21 -3.30 -5.78
CA LEU A 322 -15.76 -3.46 -5.90
C LEU A 322 -15.13 -3.91 -4.58
N TYR A 323 -15.36 -5.15 -4.21
CA TYR A 323 -14.89 -5.71 -2.95
C TYR A 323 -14.48 -7.17 -3.08
N ARG A 324 -13.80 -7.65 -2.03
CA ARG A 324 -13.52 -9.07 -1.82
C ARG A 324 -13.79 -9.43 -0.35
N MET A 325 -14.56 -10.50 -0.14
CA MET A 325 -14.79 -11.03 1.20
C MET A 325 -13.55 -11.80 1.66
N THR A 326 -12.93 -11.34 2.75
CA THR A 326 -11.78 -12.00 3.38
C THR A 326 -11.65 -11.58 4.84
N HIS A 327 -11.42 -12.56 5.70
CA HIS A 327 -11.32 -12.40 7.16
C HIS A 327 -9.92 -11.96 7.61
N GLY A 328 -8.89 -12.13 6.77
CA GLY A 328 -7.51 -11.86 7.18
C GLY A 328 -7.21 -10.38 7.35
N TRP A 329 -6.57 -9.99 8.45
CA TRP A 329 -6.02 -8.66 8.68
C TRP A 329 -4.68 -8.44 7.98
N GLN A 330 -4.17 -9.47 7.34
CA GLN A 330 -3.20 -9.44 6.24
C GLN A 330 -3.84 -10.16 5.06
N HIS A 331 -3.55 -9.71 3.84
CA HIS A 331 -4.25 -10.22 2.66
C HIS A 331 -3.76 -11.61 2.25
N PRO A 332 -4.63 -12.47 1.70
CA PRO A 332 -4.20 -13.73 1.09
C PRO A 332 -3.10 -13.53 0.05
N GLY A 333 -2.09 -14.40 0.09
CA GLY A 333 -0.92 -14.31 -0.79
C GLY A 333 0.21 -13.43 -0.27
N THR A 334 0.02 -12.73 0.86
CA THR A 334 1.11 -11.99 1.52
C THR A 334 1.83 -12.85 2.57
N PRO A 335 3.08 -12.53 2.92
CA PRO A 335 3.90 -13.33 3.84
C PRO A 335 3.26 -13.57 5.21
N TYR A 336 2.48 -12.63 5.72
CA TYR A 336 1.89 -12.66 7.06
C TYR A 336 0.41 -13.00 7.11
N PHE A 337 -0.17 -13.46 6.01
CA PHE A 337 -1.55 -13.95 6.03
C PHE A 337 -1.71 -15.10 7.03
N ALA A 338 -2.60 -14.92 8.02
CA ALA A 338 -2.72 -15.82 9.16
C ALA A 338 -3.58 -17.09 8.88
N GLY A 339 -3.82 -17.43 7.60
CA GLY A 339 -4.64 -18.59 7.23
C GLY A 339 -6.09 -18.43 7.70
N ASP A 340 -6.65 -19.48 8.29
CA ASP A 340 -8.06 -19.53 8.71
C ASP A 340 -8.34 -18.97 10.10
N VAL A 341 -7.37 -18.29 10.73
CA VAL A 341 -7.54 -17.67 12.06
C VAL A 341 -8.66 -16.62 12.03
N GLY A 342 -9.68 -16.77 12.89
CA GLY A 342 -10.84 -15.90 12.98
C GLY A 342 -11.91 -16.09 11.90
N LYS A 343 -11.74 -16.99 10.95
CA LYS A 343 -12.65 -17.23 9.82
C LYS A 343 -14.07 -17.61 10.25
N ASN A 344 -14.19 -18.39 11.31
CA ASN A 344 -15.49 -18.80 11.88
C ASN A 344 -16.23 -17.67 12.61
N LEU A 345 -15.54 -16.57 12.91
CA LEU A 345 -16.09 -15.36 13.53
C LEU A 345 -16.35 -14.23 12.54
N TYR A 346 -15.92 -14.38 11.29
CA TYR A 346 -16.07 -13.43 10.21
C TYR A 346 -17.41 -13.62 9.48
N ASN A 347 -18.11 -12.52 9.19
CA ASN A 347 -19.37 -12.49 8.43
C ASN A 347 -20.36 -13.58 8.87
N GLN A 348 -20.62 -13.64 10.17
CA GLN A 348 -21.47 -14.71 10.73
C GLN A 348 -22.93 -14.59 10.27
N HIS A 349 -23.42 -13.37 10.11
CA HIS A 349 -24.81 -13.04 9.75
C HIS A 349 -25.82 -13.97 10.48
N ASN A 350 -25.61 -14.13 11.78
CA ASN A 350 -26.39 -15.04 12.62
C ASN A 350 -27.25 -14.26 13.62
N ILE A 351 -28.43 -13.87 13.17
CA ILE A 351 -29.38 -13.05 13.92
C ILE A 351 -29.81 -13.72 15.23
N GLU A 352 -30.01 -15.03 15.23
CA GLU A 352 -30.43 -15.76 16.42
C GLU A 352 -29.32 -15.78 17.49
N LEU A 353 -28.09 -16.02 17.06
CA LEU A 353 -26.92 -15.91 17.95
C LEU A 353 -26.78 -14.47 18.49
N ALA A 354 -26.93 -13.46 17.64
CA ALA A 354 -26.83 -12.07 18.03
C ALA A 354 -27.87 -11.70 19.12
N LYS A 355 -29.13 -12.04 18.92
CA LYS A 355 -30.21 -11.83 19.91
C LYS A 355 -29.97 -12.59 21.21
N LYS A 356 -29.47 -13.82 21.12
CA LYS A 356 -29.09 -14.62 22.30
C LYS A 356 -27.99 -13.93 23.10
N LEU A 357 -26.90 -13.53 22.45
CA LEU A 357 -25.78 -12.83 23.09
C LEU A 357 -26.22 -11.51 23.71
N LEU A 358 -27.05 -10.74 23.01
CA LEU A 358 -27.59 -9.48 23.51
C LEU A 358 -28.45 -9.69 24.78
N LYS A 359 -29.30 -10.70 24.80
CA LYS A 359 -30.06 -11.09 26.01
C LYS A 359 -29.13 -11.51 27.14
N GLU A 360 -28.12 -12.30 26.87
CA GLU A 360 -27.14 -12.77 27.87
C GLU A 360 -26.23 -11.65 28.40
N SER A 361 -26.06 -10.56 27.64
CA SER A 361 -25.24 -9.42 28.04
C SER A 361 -25.90 -8.59 29.17
N GLY A 362 -27.21 -8.74 29.34
CA GLY A 362 -28.00 -7.90 30.24
C GLY A 362 -28.31 -6.51 29.72
N TYR A 363 -28.11 -6.26 28.40
CA TYR A 363 -28.42 -5.01 27.73
C TYR A 363 -29.88 -4.60 27.91
N LYS A 364 -30.13 -3.31 28.29
CA LYS A 364 -31.45 -2.79 28.62
C LYS A 364 -31.93 -1.67 27.71
N GLY A 365 -31.27 -1.46 26.56
CA GLY A 365 -31.61 -0.40 25.62
C GLY A 365 -30.73 0.84 25.73
N GLU A 366 -29.58 0.75 26.35
CA GLU A 366 -28.56 1.80 26.39
C GLU A 366 -28.22 2.29 24.99
N GLU A 367 -28.08 3.62 24.81
CA GLU A 367 -27.74 4.19 23.49
C GLU A 367 -26.33 3.81 23.08
N LEU A 368 -26.19 3.28 21.83
CA LEU A 368 -24.93 3.16 21.15
C LEU A 368 -24.78 4.30 20.12
N THR A 369 -23.81 5.14 20.30
CA THR A 369 -23.49 6.18 19.33
C THR A 369 -22.58 5.62 18.23
N PHE A 370 -23.07 5.61 17.00
CA PHE A 370 -22.29 5.29 15.80
C PHE A 370 -21.88 6.60 15.13
N ILE A 371 -20.60 6.96 15.18
CA ILE A 371 -20.09 8.15 14.49
C ILE A 371 -19.61 7.77 13.10
N ALA A 372 -19.93 8.59 12.10
CA ALA A 372 -19.44 8.41 10.72
C ALA A 372 -19.25 9.78 10.06
N ASP A 373 -18.56 9.79 8.91
CA ASP A 373 -18.38 11.00 8.14
C ASP A 373 -19.13 10.93 6.79
N ASN A 374 -19.39 12.11 6.23
CA ASN A 374 -20.01 12.27 4.92
C ASN A 374 -19.00 12.54 3.79
N GLY A 375 -17.71 12.60 4.10
CA GLY A 375 -16.66 12.85 3.12
C GLY A 375 -16.29 11.59 2.30
N PHE A 376 -16.51 10.41 2.88
CA PHE A 376 -16.23 9.13 2.22
C PHE A 376 -17.50 8.27 2.14
N LYS A 377 -17.93 7.99 0.89
CA LYS A 377 -19.14 7.18 0.63
C LYS A 377 -19.12 5.86 1.39
N ASN A 378 -17.99 5.13 1.34
CA ASN A 378 -17.87 3.83 1.98
C ASN A 378 -17.98 3.89 3.51
N HIS A 379 -17.51 4.96 4.16
CA HIS A 379 -17.71 5.13 5.60
C HIS A 379 -19.18 5.40 5.94
N ASN A 380 -19.79 6.34 5.20
CA ASN A 380 -21.19 6.70 5.40
C ASN A 380 -22.13 5.50 5.18
N ASP A 381 -21.98 4.82 4.04
CA ASP A 381 -22.88 3.71 3.69
C ASP A 381 -22.70 2.52 4.66
N THR A 382 -21.45 2.19 5.05
CA THR A 382 -21.19 1.18 6.08
C THR A 382 -21.93 1.50 7.38
N ALA A 383 -21.88 2.75 7.85
CA ALA A 383 -22.56 3.15 9.08
C ALA A 383 -24.08 3.09 8.97
N VAL A 384 -24.64 3.54 7.84
CA VAL A 384 -26.09 3.51 7.60
C VAL A 384 -26.62 2.08 7.60
N ILE A 385 -26.01 1.19 6.80
CA ILE A 385 -26.46 -0.20 6.66
C ILE A 385 -26.28 -0.95 7.97
N ALA A 386 -25.10 -0.87 8.60
CA ALA A 386 -24.85 -1.52 9.88
C ALA A 386 -25.78 -1.01 10.97
N THR A 387 -26.14 0.30 10.99
CA THR A 387 -27.14 0.83 11.93
C THR A 387 -28.48 0.12 11.77
N GLN A 388 -28.96 -0.05 10.54
CA GLN A 388 -30.25 -0.72 10.28
C GLN A 388 -30.20 -2.20 10.72
N GLN A 389 -29.13 -2.93 10.41
CA GLN A 389 -28.96 -4.33 10.81
C GLN A 389 -28.89 -4.47 12.33
N LEU A 390 -28.19 -3.59 13.03
CA LEU A 390 -28.08 -3.60 14.49
C LEU A 390 -29.40 -3.23 15.20
N GLN A 391 -30.16 -2.27 14.67
CA GLN A 391 -31.48 -1.93 15.16
C GLN A 391 -32.46 -3.11 15.00
N ALA A 392 -32.34 -3.92 13.95
CA ALA A 392 -33.19 -5.08 13.71
C ALA A 392 -33.01 -6.20 14.76
N ILE A 393 -31.89 -6.26 15.48
CA ILE A 393 -31.69 -7.17 16.61
C ILE A 393 -32.05 -6.58 17.97
N GLY A 394 -32.47 -5.31 18.01
CA GLY A 394 -32.93 -4.63 19.23
C GLY A 394 -31.88 -3.74 19.89
N LEU A 395 -30.76 -3.43 19.23
CA LEU A 395 -29.80 -2.43 19.71
C LEU A 395 -30.33 -1.01 19.45
N ASN A 396 -30.20 -0.12 20.45
CA ASN A 396 -30.57 1.29 20.33
C ASN A 396 -29.41 2.09 19.73
N VAL A 397 -29.21 1.96 18.41
CA VAL A 397 -28.11 2.62 17.72
C VAL A 397 -28.55 4.00 17.24
N LYS A 398 -27.77 5.02 17.58
CA LYS A 398 -27.91 6.39 17.11
C LYS A 398 -26.76 6.78 16.20
N LEU A 399 -27.08 6.92 14.91
CA LEU A 399 -26.11 7.35 13.91
C LEU A 399 -25.89 8.87 13.99
N ARG A 400 -24.62 9.30 14.05
CA ARG A 400 -24.18 10.70 14.01
C ARG A 400 -23.20 10.88 12.88
N ILE A 401 -23.61 11.64 11.86
CA ILE A 401 -22.79 11.94 10.68
C ILE A 401 -22.28 13.37 10.78
N ALA A 402 -20.98 13.57 10.57
CA ALA A 402 -20.31 14.87 10.55
C ALA A 402 -19.35 14.96 9.36
N ASP A 403 -18.58 16.05 9.26
CA ASP A 403 -17.43 16.10 8.35
C ASP A 403 -16.28 15.25 8.88
N TRP A 404 -15.34 14.91 8.00
CA TRP A 404 -14.21 14.04 8.34
C TRP A 404 -13.34 14.56 9.50
N PRO A 405 -12.88 15.85 9.54
CA PRO A 405 -12.12 16.37 10.68
C PRO A 405 -12.85 16.27 12.01
N THR A 406 -14.16 16.58 12.03
CA THR A 406 -15.01 16.48 13.23
C THR A 406 -15.14 15.04 13.70
N THR A 407 -15.34 14.10 12.78
CA THR A 407 -15.44 12.66 13.10
C THR A 407 -14.12 12.12 13.66
N LEU A 408 -12.98 12.48 13.07
CA LEU A 408 -11.66 12.11 13.60
C LEU A 408 -11.44 12.66 15.01
N ALA A 409 -11.75 13.93 15.24
CA ALA A 409 -11.62 14.53 16.57
C ALA A 409 -12.55 13.88 17.61
N ALA A 410 -13.72 13.37 17.18
CA ALA A 410 -14.62 12.62 18.06
C ALA A 410 -14.03 11.25 18.41
N ARG A 411 -13.45 10.53 17.42
CA ARG A 411 -12.82 9.21 17.63
C ARG A 411 -11.65 9.26 18.62
N GLU A 412 -10.86 10.34 18.62
CA GLU A 412 -9.73 10.48 19.56
C GLU A 412 -10.19 10.56 21.04
N LYS A 413 -11.46 10.86 21.29
CA LYS A 413 -12.01 10.91 22.65
C LYS A 413 -12.38 9.51 23.13
N THR A 414 -12.17 9.25 24.40
CA THR A 414 -12.57 7.99 25.06
C THR A 414 -14.07 7.85 25.26
N THR A 415 -14.83 8.92 25.07
CA THR A 415 -16.30 8.98 25.28
C THR A 415 -17.01 9.62 24.10
N GLY A 416 -18.32 9.42 24.00
CA GLY A 416 -19.17 10.05 22.99
C GLY A 416 -19.33 9.25 21.70
N TRP A 417 -18.75 8.08 21.60
CA TRP A 417 -18.92 7.15 20.50
C TRP A 417 -18.69 5.70 20.93
N ASN A 418 -19.38 4.76 20.30
CA ASN A 418 -19.25 3.32 20.50
C ASN A 418 -18.75 2.61 19.24
N LEU A 419 -19.18 3.06 18.05
CA LEU A 419 -18.85 2.49 16.75
C LEU A 419 -18.28 3.57 15.82
N PHE A 420 -17.28 3.18 15.01
CA PHE A 420 -16.62 4.05 14.03
C PHE A 420 -16.21 3.26 12.79
N PRO A 421 -16.76 3.53 11.59
CA PRO A 421 -16.38 2.88 10.36
C PRO A 421 -15.18 3.60 9.76
N ILE A 422 -14.24 2.86 9.23
CA ILE A 422 -13.10 3.44 8.55
C ILE A 422 -12.52 2.47 7.52
N MET A 423 -12.09 3.01 6.40
CA MET A 423 -11.20 2.34 5.47
C MET A 423 -9.76 2.44 5.99
N VAL A 424 -9.20 1.33 6.40
CA VAL A 424 -7.79 1.27 6.80
C VAL A 424 -6.95 0.94 5.58
N GLY A 425 -6.22 1.92 5.09
CA GLY A 425 -5.25 1.78 4.01
C GLY A 425 -4.01 1.03 4.48
N ILE A 426 -4.16 -0.25 4.84
CA ILE A 426 -3.02 -1.11 5.12
C ILE A 426 -2.56 -1.68 3.80
N GLU A 427 -1.40 -1.22 3.40
CA GLU A 427 -0.75 -1.80 2.25
C GLU A 427 -0.42 -3.25 2.55
N PRO A 428 -0.70 -4.21 1.67
CA PRO A 428 -0.33 -5.61 1.86
C PRO A 428 1.15 -5.79 2.20
N TYR A 429 1.93 -4.75 1.99
CA TYR A 429 3.38 -4.71 2.07
C TYR A 429 3.93 -4.07 3.34
N GLU A 430 3.11 -3.50 4.22
CA GLU A 430 3.61 -2.86 5.46
C GLU A 430 4.01 -3.86 6.53
N GLY A 431 3.73 -5.13 6.29
CA GLY A 431 3.94 -6.16 7.29
C GLY A 431 2.88 -6.11 8.40
N PRO A 432 3.00 -6.99 9.38
CA PRO A 432 1.99 -7.16 10.43
C PRO A 432 1.94 -5.98 11.41
N ASN A 433 3.05 -5.26 11.58
CA ASN A 433 3.14 -4.13 12.51
C ASN A 433 2.18 -2.99 12.14
N GLY A 434 1.95 -2.73 10.85
CA GLY A 434 1.01 -1.70 10.38
C GLY A 434 -0.43 -1.94 10.85
N VAL A 435 -0.81 -3.20 11.07
CA VAL A 435 -2.12 -3.57 11.65
C VAL A 435 -2.06 -3.60 13.17
N ALA A 436 -1.03 -4.24 13.74
CA ALA A 436 -0.92 -4.48 15.18
C ALA A 436 -0.94 -3.19 16.00
N VAL A 437 -0.34 -2.11 15.48
CA VAL A 437 -0.32 -0.78 16.15
C VAL A 437 -1.70 -0.15 16.31
N LEU A 438 -2.70 -0.58 15.55
CA LEU A 438 -4.07 -0.08 15.71
C LEU A 438 -4.71 -0.55 17.02
N PHE A 439 -4.24 -1.69 17.55
CA PHE A 439 -4.82 -2.38 18.68
C PHE A 439 -3.95 -2.36 19.93
N THR A 440 -2.73 -1.83 19.85
CA THR A 440 -1.73 -1.88 20.93
C THR A 440 -1.26 -0.48 21.34
N GLY A 441 -0.64 -0.40 22.52
CA GLY A 441 -0.14 0.86 23.07
C GLY A 441 -1.22 1.77 23.67
N ASP A 442 -0.81 2.99 24.04
CA ASP A 442 -1.70 3.96 24.71
C ASP A 442 -2.70 4.63 23.77
N GLN A 443 -2.41 4.63 22.48
CA GLN A 443 -3.22 5.27 21.42
C GLN A 443 -4.03 4.24 20.62
N ASN A 444 -4.27 3.04 21.20
CA ASN A 444 -5.08 2.03 20.53
C ASN A 444 -6.50 2.55 20.23
N TRP A 445 -7.06 2.09 19.10
CA TRP A 445 -8.32 2.66 18.61
C TRP A 445 -9.57 2.13 19.32
N GLN A 446 -9.47 1.00 20.04
CA GLN A 446 -10.56 0.48 20.87
C GLN A 446 -10.65 1.13 22.26
N HIS A 447 -9.75 2.06 22.61
CA HIS A 447 -9.66 2.71 23.92
C HIS A 447 -9.66 1.74 25.11
N HIS A 448 -9.10 0.55 24.90
CA HIS A 448 -8.98 -0.47 25.93
C HIS A 448 -7.63 -1.19 25.78
N LYS A 449 -6.86 -1.28 26.86
CA LYS A 449 -5.61 -2.03 26.90
C LYS A 449 -5.89 -3.51 27.14
N ASP A 450 -5.37 -4.34 26.26
CA ASP A 450 -5.43 -5.80 26.35
C ASP A 450 -4.02 -6.36 26.57
N ALA A 451 -3.80 -7.03 27.72
CA ALA A 451 -2.49 -7.60 28.05
C ALA A 451 -2.05 -8.69 27.06
N GLY A 452 -3.00 -9.43 26.47
CA GLY A 452 -2.73 -10.44 25.43
C GLY A 452 -2.23 -9.81 24.13
N LEU A 453 -2.85 -8.70 23.71
CA LEU A 453 -2.39 -7.93 22.54
C LEU A 453 -1.01 -7.32 22.76
N GLU A 454 -0.75 -6.74 23.95
CA GLU A 454 0.57 -6.16 24.28
C GLU A 454 1.66 -7.25 24.28
N ALA A 455 1.38 -8.42 24.87
CA ALA A 455 2.30 -9.55 24.85
C ALA A 455 2.55 -10.09 23.45
N ALA A 456 1.50 -10.21 22.63
CA ALA A 456 1.61 -10.66 21.24
C ALA A 456 2.38 -9.63 20.37
N MET A 457 2.20 -8.32 20.60
CA MET A 457 2.97 -7.27 19.94
C MET A 457 4.44 -7.32 20.34
N ALA A 458 4.74 -7.52 21.62
CA ALA A 458 6.12 -7.69 22.10
C ALA A 458 6.80 -8.90 21.42
N ARG A 459 6.06 -10.04 21.31
CA ARG A 459 6.53 -11.22 20.60
C ARG A 459 6.73 -10.94 19.10
N LEU A 460 5.80 -10.23 18.45
CA LEU A 460 5.91 -9.84 17.05
C LEU A 460 7.19 -9.05 16.76
N ASN A 461 7.56 -8.15 17.69
CA ASN A 461 8.74 -7.30 17.55
C ASN A 461 10.06 -8.03 17.86
N SER A 462 10.04 -9.07 18.69
CA SER A 462 11.22 -9.83 19.10
C SER A 462 11.38 -11.19 18.41
N ALA A 463 10.42 -11.61 17.60
CA ALA A 463 10.44 -12.90 16.92
C ALA A 463 11.66 -13.03 16.00
N PRO A 464 12.40 -14.16 16.03
CA PRO A 464 13.68 -14.28 15.33
C PRO A 464 13.53 -14.40 13.81
N ASP A 465 12.40 -14.87 13.33
CA ASP A 465 12.16 -15.09 11.91
C ASP A 465 10.72 -14.78 11.47
N GLN A 466 10.46 -14.87 10.17
CA GLN A 466 9.18 -14.57 9.56
C GLN A 466 8.07 -15.53 10.03
N ALA A 467 8.37 -16.80 10.29
CA ALA A 467 7.37 -17.77 10.73
C ALA A 467 6.87 -17.45 12.14
N ASP A 468 7.79 -17.14 13.06
CA ASP A 468 7.48 -16.72 14.42
C ASP A 468 6.73 -15.38 14.45
N ARG A 469 7.11 -14.42 13.59
CA ARG A 469 6.39 -13.15 13.42
C ARG A 469 4.98 -13.39 12.91
N LYS A 470 4.80 -14.27 11.93
CA LYS A 470 3.49 -14.67 11.41
C LYS A 470 2.62 -15.31 12.52
N ALA A 471 3.20 -16.18 13.34
CA ALA A 471 2.50 -16.81 14.46
C ALA A 471 2.08 -15.79 15.53
N ALA A 472 2.95 -14.83 15.86
CA ALA A 472 2.63 -13.74 16.78
C ALA A 472 1.50 -12.85 16.22
N PHE A 473 1.53 -12.52 14.94
CA PHE A 473 0.45 -11.77 14.29
C PHE A 473 -0.88 -12.55 14.24
N ALA A 474 -0.82 -13.87 14.01
CA ALA A 474 -2.00 -14.74 14.07
C ALA A 474 -2.66 -14.69 15.46
N THR A 475 -1.87 -14.61 16.54
CA THR A 475 -2.37 -14.40 17.90
C THR A 475 -3.08 -13.04 18.05
N ILE A 476 -2.51 -11.97 17.50
CA ILE A 476 -3.16 -10.64 17.49
C ILE A 476 -4.49 -10.72 16.75
N GLN A 477 -4.52 -11.30 15.56
CA GLN A 477 -5.75 -11.46 14.78
C GLN A 477 -6.81 -12.26 15.54
N GLN A 478 -6.43 -13.34 16.22
CA GLN A 478 -7.34 -14.17 17.02
C GLN A 478 -7.97 -13.35 18.16
N ILE A 479 -7.15 -12.62 18.92
CA ILE A 479 -7.64 -11.78 20.03
C ILE A 479 -8.59 -10.68 19.51
N VAL A 480 -8.26 -10.02 18.40
CA VAL A 480 -9.12 -8.99 17.80
C VAL A 480 -10.49 -9.55 17.45
N TYR A 481 -10.57 -10.76 16.89
CA TYR A 481 -11.84 -11.43 16.58
C TYR A 481 -12.61 -11.87 17.83
N GLU A 482 -11.94 -12.47 18.81
CA GLU A 482 -12.58 -12.99 20.03
C GLU A 482 -13.08 -11.86 20.94
N GLN A 483 -12.29 -10.79 21.07
CA GLN A 483 -12.65 -9.62 21.88
C GLN A 483 -13.47 -8.59 21.12
N VAL A 484 -13.58 -8.73 19.80
CA VAL A 484 -14.32 -7.83 18.90
C VAL A 484 -13.93 -6.36 19.13
N TYR A 485 -12.64 -6.06 19.03
CA TYR A 485 -12.14 -4.69 19.08
C TYR A 485 -12.38 -3.95 17.77
N ALA A 486 -12.39 -4.69 16.67
CA ALA A 486 -12.83 -4.20 15.38
C ALA A 486 -13.45 -5.34 14.57
N ILE A 487 -14.42 -5.01 13.74
CA ILE A 487 -15.01 -5.90 12.75
C ILE A 487 -14.35 -5.57 11.42
N LYS A 488 -13.71 -6.56 10.80
CA LYS A 488 -13.27 -6.46 9.42
C LYS A 488 -14.45 -6.79 8.51
N VAL A 489 -14.93 -5.80 7.75
CA VAL A 489 -16.08 -5.98 6.87
C VAL A 489 -15.65 -6.65 5.55
N GLY A 490 -14.54 -6.20 4.96
CA GLY A 490 -14.00 -6.80 3.74
C GLY A 490 -12.81 -6.03 3.17
N ASP A 491 -12.27 -6.50 2.06
CA ASP A 491 -11.25 -5.78 1.28
C ASP A 491 -11.92 -4.90 0.23
N ILE A 492 -11.41 -3.68 0.05
CA ILE A 492 -11.82 -2.73 -0.98
C ILE A 492 -10.80 -2.74 -2.12
N GLY A 493 -11.28 -2.68 -3.35
CA GLY A 493 -10.46 -2.45 -4.55
C GLY A 493 -10.40 -0.98 -4.96
N VAL A 494 -9.49 -0.68 -5.89
CA VAL A 494 -9.47 0.58 -6.64
C VAL A 494 -9.31 0.27 -8.12
N LEU A 495 -9.91 1.10 -8.96
CA LEU A 495 -9.84 1.00 -10.41
C LEU A 495 -9.03 2.16 -10.97
N GLU A 496 -8.13 1.84 -11.89
CA GLU A 496 -7.42 2.81 -12.73
C GLU A 496 -7.77 2.58 -14.20
N ALA A 497 -7.55 3.59 -15.02
CA ALA A 497 -7.74 3.47 -16.46
C ALA A 497 -6.53 4.02 -17.21
N ALA A 498 -6.18 3.39 -18.33
CA ALA A 498 -5.12 3.88 -19.19
C ALA A 498 -5.45 3.67 -20.67
N ARG A 499 -4.82 4.46 -21.54
CA ARG A 499 -4.88 4.27 -22.99
C ARG A 499 -4.24 2.93 -23.38
N SER A 500 -4.87 2.22 -24.31
CA SER A 500 -4.45 0.85 -24.71
C SER A 500 -3.12 0.82 -25.48
N ASN A 501 -2.67 1.97 -26.01
CA ASN A 501 -1.37 2.11 -26.66
C ASN A 501 -0.19 2.23 -25.67
N LEU A 502 -0.45 2.35 -24.35
CA LEU A 502 0.57 2.20 -23.33
C LEU A 502 0.89 0.73 -23.13
N LYS A 503 2.08 0.32 -23.52
CA LYS A 503 2.57 -1.06 -23.33
C LYS A 503 3.22 -1.22 -21.95
N ASN A 504 3.06 -2.42 -21.39
CA ASN A 504 3.60 -2.83 -20.09
C ASN A 504 3.13 -1.95 -18.90
N PHE A 505 2.11 -1.09 -19.09
CA PHE A 505 1.50 -0.39 -17.96
C PHE A 505 0.74 -1.40 -17.09
N VAL A 506 1.14 -1.49 -15.83
CA VAL A 506 0.46 -2.21 -14.76
C VAL A 506 0.58 -1.38 -13.51
N PRO A 507 -0.50 -0.81 -12.98
CA PRO A 507 -0.46 -0.04 -11.76
C PRO A 507 -0.06 -0.94 -10.57
N HIS A 508 0.63 -0.36 -9.61
CA HIS A 508 1.04 -1.06 -8.39
C HIS A 508 1.15 -0.07 -7.24
N ARG A 509 0.04 0.20 -6.58
CA ARG A 509 -0.09 1.24 -5.54
C ARG A 509 0.15 2.68 -6.02
N ILE A 510 0.78 2.84 -7.17
CA ILE A 510 0.96 4.09 -7.89
C ILE A 510 0.86 3.81 -9.39
N PRO A 511 0.54 4.81 -10.23
CA PRO A 511 0.66 4.71 -11.68
C PRO A 511 2.15 4.71 -12.07
N ARG A 512 2.81 3.55 -12.00
CA ARG A 512 4.26 3.41 -12.32
C ARG A 512 4.53 3.73 -13.78
N MET A 513 5.38 4.74 -14.07
CA MET A 513 5.75 5.15 -15.44
C MET A 513 7.14 4.65 -15.88
N TRP A 514 7.88 3.93 -15.02
CA TRP A 514 9.05 3.16 -15.46
C TRP A 514 8.63 1.82 -16.05
N ASP A 515 9.43 1.33 -17.01
CA ASP A 515 9.14 0.13 -17.81
C ASP A 515 7.81 0.21 -18.59
N VAL A 516 7.39 1.42 -18.96
CA VAL A 516 6.19 1.71 -19.76
C VAL A 516 6.58 2.51 -20.99
N TRP A 517 6.03 2.17 -22.17
CA TRP A 517 6.33 2.81 -23.45
C TRP A 517 5.10 2.84 -24.36
N TYR A 518 5.17 3.65 -25.42
CA TYR A 518 4.14 3.64 -26.47
C TYR A 518 4.40 2.52 -27.48
N GLU A 519 3.32 1.94 -27.98
CA GLU A 519 3.34 0.99 -29.10
C GLU A 519 4.04 1.55 -30.33
#